data_24ba09452457db942929358e2a1d7b4e
#
_entry.id   24ba09452457db942929358e2a1d7b4e
#
_cell.length_a   1.000
_cell.length_b   1.000
_cell.length_c   1.000
_cell.angle_alpha   90.00
_cell.angle_beta   90.00
_cell.angle_gamma   90.00
#
_symmetry.space_group_name_H-M   'P 1'
#
loop_
_entity.id
_entity.type
_entity.pdbx_description
1 polymer ?
#
loop_
_entity_poly.entity_id
_entity_poly.type
_entity_poly.pdbx_seq_one_letter_code
_entity_poly.pdbx_strand_id
1 'polypeptide(L)'
;MKNSFEEEVTLYLHYLAKPFIIIQEVVTTPKGIAFAIPTLGTISLLSTQKLAFGFLVIAYLLDFITGVIASFIERLREEKKIQEVDSFNWKQKVIYFFDNISSDQMKRSIIKGIAYSVFILCSYGIQFIFKIKPFSFSFSELVWDLPLIAVAGAIVIELWSILLENFKRMGFDIIKIGLGMF
;
A
#
# COMPACT_ATOMS: atom_id res chain seq x y z
N MET A 1 24.24 22.43 -7.42
CA MET A 1 22.76 22.65 -7.42
C MET A 1 22.01 21.86 -8.49
N LYS A 2 22.56 21.63 -9.70
CA LYS A 2 21.88 20.89 -10.77
C LYS A 2 21.63 19.40 -10.43
N ASN A 3 22.57 18.75 -9.74
CA ASN A 3 22.49 17.33 -9.38
C ASN A 3 21.37 17.03 -8.36
N SER A 4 21.09 17.94 -7.42
CA SER A 4 20.07 17.74 -6.39
C SER A 4 18.65 17.67 -6.95
N PHE A 5 18.33 18.47 -7.97
CA PHE A 5 17.01 18.47 -8.60
C PHE A 5 16.78 17.20 -9.44
N GLU A 6 17.79 16.75 -10.18
CA GLU A 6 17.72 15.51 -10.96
C GLU A 6 17.55 14.27 -10.07
N GLU A 7 18.24 14.25 -8.92
CA GLU A 7 18.08 13.18 -7.92
C GLU A 7 16.68 13.17 -7.30
N GLU A 8 16.12 14.34 -6.95
CA GLU A 8 14.75 14.43 -6.45
C GLU A 8 13.72 13.99 -7.49
N VAL A 9 13.84 14.45 -8.74
CA VAL A 9 12.93 14.04 -9.82
C VAL A 9 13.01 12.53 -10.05
N THR A 10 14.20 11.95 -10.08
CA THR A 10 14.39 10.51 -10.23
C THR A 10 13.76 9.73 -9.08
N LEU A 11 13.89 10.22 -7.85
CA LEU A 11 13.28 9.64 -6.67
C LEU A 11 11.75 9.66 -6.78
N TYR A 12 11.15 10.79 -7.17
CA TYR A 12 9.69 10.89 -7.36
C TYR A 12 9.19 9.98 -8.48
N LEU A 13 9.90 9.90 -9.60
CA LEU A 13 9.55 8.97 -10.68
C LEU A 13 9.59 7.51 -10.23
N HIS A 14 10.58 7.14 -9.41
CA HIS A 14 10.65 5.81 -8.82
C HIS A 14 9.43 5.51 -7.94
N TYR A 15 8.99 6.45 -7.10
CA TYR A 15 7.80 6.27 -6.27
C TYR A 15 6.51 6.18 -7.09
N LEU A 16 6.39 6.95 -8.17
CA LEU A 16 5.25 6.84 -9.08
C LEU A 16 5.25 5.52 -9.87
N ALA A 17 6.42 4.97 -10.19
CA ALA A 17 6.54 3.69 -10.88
C ALA A 17 6.31 2.48 -9.97
N LYS A 18 6.55 2.61 -8.66
CA LYS A 18 6.44 1.50 -7.70
C LYS A 18 5.09 0.75 -7.75
N PRO A 19 3.92 1.41 -7.79
CA PRO A 19 2.64 0.73 -7.92
C PRO A 19 2.54 -0.15 -9.16
N PHE A 20 3.08 0.31 -10.30
CA PHE A 20 3.08 -0.47 -11.55
C PHE A 20 3.98 -1.70 -11.46
N ILE A 21 5.14 -1.57 -10.81
CA ILE A 21 6.05 -2.69 -10.55
C ILE A 21 5.36 -3.74 -9.67
N ILE A 22 4.67 -3.31 -8.61
CA ILE A 22 3.91 -4.21 -7.74
C ILE A 22 2.78 -4.90 -8.51
N ILE A 23 2.02 -4.17 -9.32
CA ILE A 23 0.97 -4.77 -10.16
C ILE A 23 1.58 -5.81 -11.09
N GLN A 24 2.69 -5.50 -11.74
CA GLN A 24 3.38 -6.45 -12.59
C GLN A 24 3.79 -7.70 -11.79
N GLU A 25 4.41 -7.54 -10.62
CA GLU A 25 4.81 -8.66 -9.77
C GLU A 25 3.61 -9.50 -9.33
N VAL A 26 2.51 -8.86 -8.90
CA VAL A 26 1.26 -9.54 -8.52
C VAL A 26 0.68 -10.36 -9.65
N VAL A 27 0.70 -9.84 -10.89
CA VAL A 27 0.10 -10.52 -12.05
C VAL A 27 1.01 -11.61 -12.63
N THR A 28 2.35 -11.44 -12.55
CA THR A 28 3.29 -12.34 -13.21
C THR A 28 3.85 -13.43 -12.32
N THR A 29 3.77 -13.28 -10.99
CA THR A 29 4.32 -14.29 -10.07
C THR A 29 3.23 -15.18 -9.48
N PRO A 30 3.50 -16.49 -9.26
CA PRO A 30 2.53 -17.37 -8.59
C PRO A 30 2.14 -16.89 -7.19
N LYS A 31 3.08 -16.28 -6.46
CA LYS A 31 2.82 -15.69 -5.14
C LYS A 31 1.88 -14.49 -5.23
N GLY A 32 2.11 -13.62 -6.19
CA GLY A 32 1.27 -12.45 -6.43
C GLY A 32 -0.16 -12.86 -6.82
N ILE A 33 -0.30 -13.83 -7.71
CA ILE A 33 -1.60 -14.37 -8.13
C ILE A 33 -2.33 -14.99 -6.93
N ALA A 34 -1.64 -15.80 -6.12
CA ALA A 34 -2.20 -16.42 -4.91
C ALA A 34 -2.65 -15.39 -3.88
N PHE A 35 -2.03 -14.22 -3.83
CA PHE A 35 -2.44 -13.10 -2.98
C PHE A 35 -3.60 -12.31 -3.57
N ALA A 36 -3.55 -12.02 -4.88
CA ALA A 36 -4.56 -11.19 -5.56
C ALA A 36 -5.93 -11.85 -5.61
N ILE A 37 -6.02 -13.17 -5.85
CA ILE A 37 -7.30 -13.87 -5.97
C ILE A 37 -8.16 -13.75 -4.70
N PRO A 38 -7.68 -14.08 -3.48
CA PRO A 38 -8.47 -13.90 -2.26
C PRO A 38 -8.84 -12.44 -2.01
N THR A 39 -7.92 -11.50 -2.30
CA THR A 39 -8.16 -10.07 -2.11
C THR A 39 -9.28 -9.57 -3.03
N LEU A 40 -9.22 -9.89 -4.31
CA LEU A 40 -10.26 -9.54 -5.27
C LEU A 40 -11.60 -10.24 -4.94
N GLY A 41 -11.54 -11.49 -4.48
CA GLY A 41 -12.70 -12.20 -3.96
C GLY A 41 -13.36 -11.48 -2.78
N THR A 42 -12.56 -11.00 -1.83
CA THR A 42 -13.05 -10.21 -0.70
C THR A 42 -13.69 -8.89 -1.16
N ILE A 43 -13.06 -8.19 -2.10
CA ILE A 43 -13.61 -6.96 -2.67
C ILE A 43 -14.92 -7.23 -3.40
N SER A 44 -15.04 -8.36 -4.10
CA SER A 44 -16.27 -8.74 -4.82
C SER A 44 -17.45 -9.02 -3.90
N LEU A 45 -17.20 -9.28 -2.62
CA LEU A 45 -18.25 -9.43 -1.60
C LEU A 45 -18.76 -8.07 -1.07
N LEU A 46 -18.06 -6.98 -1.38
CA LEU A 46 -18.51 -5.63 -1.02
C LEU A 46 -19.67 -5.25 -1.95
N SER A 47 -20.86 -5.14 -1.38
CA SER A 47 -22.11 -4.92 -2.12
C SER A 47 -22.23 -3.55 -2.79
N THR A 48 -21.32 -2.60 -2.51
CA THR A 48 -21.40 -1.24 -3.06
C THR A 48 -20.01 -0.64 -3.34
N GLN A 49 -19.92 0.17 -4.41
CA GLN A 49 -18.72 0.94 -4.74
C GLN A 49 -18.25 1.83 -3.58
N LYS A 50 -19.20 2.36 -2.78
CA LYS A 50 -18.88 3.19 -1.60
C LYS A 50 -18.10 2.42 -0.54
N LEU A 51 -18.44 1.14 -0.32
CA LEU A 51 -17.72 0.28 0.61
C LEU A 51 -16.31 -0.05 0.11
N ALA A 52 -16.14 -0.30 -1.19
CA ALA A 52 -14.82 -0.52 -1.77
C ALA A 52 -13.91 0.74 -1.59
N PHE A 53 -14.47 1.92 -1.80
CA PHE A 53 -13.77 3.18 -1.55
C PHE A 53 -13.41 3.35 -0.06
N GLY A 54 -14.35 3.07 0.84
CA GLY A 54 -14.10 3.09 2.28
C GLY A 54 -12.99 2.12 2.69
N PHE A 55 -12.99 0.93 2.09
CA PHE A 55 -11.95 -0.08 2.33
C PHE A 55 -10.58 0.37 1.81
N LEU A 56 -10.52 1.04 0.65
CA LEU A 56 -9.29 1.64 0.14
C LEU A 56 -8.73 2.68 1.12
N VAL A 57 -9.57 3.56 1.66
CA VAL A 57 -9.13 4.56 2.64
C VAL A 57 -8.57 3.89 3.89
N ILE A 58 -9.23 2.85 4.39
CA ILE A 58 -8.75 2.09 5.56
C ILE A 58 -7.42 1.41 5.24
N ALA A 59 -7.31 0.71 4.11
CA ALA A 59 -6.08 0.05 3.69
C ALA A 59 -4.92 1.04 3.55
N TYR A 60 -5.17 2.20 2.95
CA TYR A 60 -4.19 3.28 2.81
C TYR A 60 -3.71 3.81 4.16
N LEU A 61 -4.63 4.05 5.11
CA LEU A 61 -4.28 4.50 6.46
C LEU A 61 -3.46 3.44 7.22
N LEU A 62 -3.84 2.16 7.08
CA LEU A 62 -3.10 1.06 7.68
C LEU A 62 -1.69 0.92 7.07
N ASP A 63 -1.54 1.06 5.74
CA ASP A 63 -0.22 1.07 5.11
C ASP A 63 0.64 2.22 5.64
N PHE A 64 0.07 3.42 5.75
CA PHE A 64 0.77 4.57 6.32
C PHE A 64 1.25 4.28 7.75
N ILE A 65 0.36 3.82 8.63
CA ILE A 65 0.68 3.53 10.03
C ILE A 65 1.75 2.43 10.13
N THR A 66 1.55 1.32 9.42
CA THR A 66 2.51 0.19 9.44
C THR A 66 3.86 0.58 8.84
N GLY A 67 3.87 1.41 7.79
CA GLY A 67 5.08 1.95 7.19
C GLY A 67 5.86 2.85 8.14
N VAL A 68 5.18 3.72 8.89
CA VAL A 68 5.81 4.57 9.92
C VAL A 68 6.41 3.71 11.03
N ILE A 69 5.66 2.71 11.53
CA ILE A 69 6.15 1.79 12.56
C ILE A 69 7.36 0.99 12.06
N ALA A 70 7.28 0.45 10.83
CA ALA A 70 8.36 -0.32 10.22
C ALA A 70 9.67 0.48 10.15
N SER A 71 9.59 1.73 9.69
CA SER A 71 10.76 2.59 9.59
C SER A 71 11.31 3.04 10.94
N PHE A 72 10.43 3.20 11.92
CA PHE A 72 10.86 3.49 13.29
C PHE A 72 11.65 2.31 13.87
N ILE A 73 11.14 1.07 13.73
CA ILE A 73 11.82 -0.15 14.18
C ILE A 73 13.17 -0.33 13.44
N GLU A 74 13.19 -0.12 12.13
CA GLU A 74 14.39 -0.22 11.31
C GLU A 74 15.48 0.75 11.78
N ARG A 75 15.10 2.02 12.03
CA ARG A 75 16.01 3.04 12.58
C ARG A 75 16.52 2.67 13.96
N LEU A 76 15.67 2.20 14.87
CA LEU A 76 16.11 1.74 16.19
C LEU A 76 17.11 0.61 16.10
N ARG A 77 16.94 -0.29 15.12
CA ARG A 77 17.83 -1.41 14.87
C ARG A 77 19.19 -0.93 14.35
N GLU A 78 19.19 0.02 13.40
CA GLU A 78 20.42 0.60 12.86
C GLU A 78 21.20 1.39 13.91
N GLU A 79 20.52 2.18 14.74
CA GLU A 79 21.13 2.98 15.80
C GLU A 79 21.49 2.16 17.06
N LYS A 80 21.16 0.84 17.09
CA LYS A 80 21.35 -0.06 18.25
C LYS A 80 20.69 0.45 19.54
N LYS A 81 19.62 1.24 19.42
CA LYS A 81 18.91 1.86 20.55
C LYS A 81 17.71 1.05 21.05
N ILE A 82 17.50 -0.16 20.58
CA ILE A 82 16.34 -0.96 20.96
C ILE A 82 16.27 -1.14 22.47
N GLN A 83 17.40 -1.49 23.12
CA GLN A 83 17.45 -1.70 24.58
C GLN A 83 17.21 -0.42 25.37
N GLU A 84 17.69 0.73 24.87
CA GLU A 84 17.45 2.02 25.48
C GLU A 84 15.96 2.39 25.45
N VAL A 85 15.30 2.24 24.30
CA VAL A 85 13.88 2.55 24.14
C VAL A 85 13.00 1.57 24.90
N ASP A 86 13.43 0.32 25.07
CA ASP A 86 12.69 -0.65 25.89
C ASP A 86 12.63 -0.25 27.36
N SER A 87 13.62 0.47 27.87
CA SER A 87 13.64 1.01 29.21
C SER A 87 12.72 2.23 29.41
N PHE A 88 12.23 2.85 28.34
CA PHE A 88 11.38 4.03 28.40
C PHE A 88 9.98 3.67 28.91
N ASN A 89 9.40 4.59 29.69
CA ASN A 89 7.97 4.54 30.03
C ASN A 89 7.15 4.75 28.73
N TRP A 90 5.90 4.25 28.70
CA TRP A 90 5.05 4.31 27.52
C TRP A 90 4.90 5.73 26.94
N LYS A 91 4.82 6.77 27.79
CA LYS A 91 4.77 8.18 27.37
C LYS A 91 6.05 8.62 26.65
N GLN A 92 7.20 8.22 27.16
CA GLN A 92 8.49 8.50 26.55
C GLN A 92 8.63 7.78 25.20
N LYS A 93 8.14 6.52 25.10
CA LYS A 93 8.11 5.78 23.84
C LYS A 93 7.27 6.50 22.79
N VAL A 94 6.10 7.03 23.16
CA VAL A 94 5.22 7.78 22.26
C VAL A 94 5.87 9.08 21.79
N ILE A 95 6.44 9.87 22.70
CA ILE A 95 7.11 11.12 22.36
C ILE A 95 8.30 10.84 21.43
N TYR A 96 9.14 9.88 21.80
CA TYR A 96 10.30 9.48 20.98
C TYR A 96 9.88 8.97 19.59
N PHE A 97 8.75 8.25 19.49
CA PHE A 97 8.19 7.83 18.22
C PHE A 97 7.82 9.02 17.34
N PHE A 98 7.07 10.00 17.87
CA PHE A 98 6.65 11.17 17.11
C PHE A 98 7.82 12.06 16.69
N ASP A 99 8.82 12.24 17.55
CA ASP A 99 10.01 13.04 17.26
C ASP A 99 10.89 12.41 16.16
N ASN A 100 10.77 11.10 15.96
CA ASN A 100 11.56 10.35 14.99
C ASN A 100 10.79 9.96 13.71
N ILE A 101 9.54 10.44 13.52
CA ILE A 101 8.81 10.26 12.27
C ILE A 101 9.55 11.01 11.15
N SER A 102 9.97 10.27 10.13
CA SER A 102 10.67 10.83 8.99
C SER A 102 9.68 11.58 8.08
N SER A 103 10.02 12.82 7.72
CA SER A 103 9.24 13.63 6.75
C SER A 103 9.14 12.95 5.38
N ASP A 104 10.12 12.12 5.02
CA ASP A 104 10.15 11.43 3.74
C ASP A 104 9.03 10.37 3.62
N GLN A 105 8.65 9.74 4.73
CA GLN A 105 7.53 8.79 4.72
C GLN A 105 6.20 9.50 4.52
N MET A 106 6.02 10.66 5.16
CA MET A 106 4.84 11.49 4.93
C MET A 106 4.73 11.92 3.47
N LYS A 107 5.83 12.37 2.87
CA LYS A 107 5.90 12.72 1.44
C LYS A 107 5.53 11.54 0.55
N ARG A 108 6.07 10.35 0.82
CA ARG A 108 5.77 9.12 0.04
C ARG A 108 4.28 8.78 0.07
N SER A 109 3.67 8.83 1.25
CA SER A 109 2.23 8.56 1.39
C SER A 109 1.40 9.59 0.65
N ILE A 110 1.70 10.88 0.76
CA ILE A 110 0.98 11.93 0.01
C ILE A 110 1.06 11.68 -1.50
N ILE A 111 2.25 11.36 -2.02
CA ILE A 111 2.45 11.08 -3.45
C ILE A 111 1.64 9.84 -3.89
N LYS A 112 1.63 8.76 -3.08
CA LYS A 112 0.79 7.58 -3.32
C LYS A 112 -0.70 7.95 -3.39
N GLY A 113 -1.19 8.73 -2.44
CA GLY A 113 -2.59 9.17 -2.41
C GLY A 113 -2.96 9.99 -3.64
N ILE A 114 -2.10 10.90 -4.09
CA ILE A 114 -2.27 11.67 -5.32
C ILE A 114 -2.30 10.73 -6.53
N ALA A 115 -1.35 9.79 -6.62
CA ALA A 115 -1.27 8.84 -7.72
C ALA A 115 -2.54 7.99 -7.84
N TYR A 116 -3.08 7.48 -6.73
CA TYR A 116 -4.34 6.74 -6.73
C TYR A 116 -5.52 7.62 -7.16
N SER A 117 -5.60 8.84 -6.66
CA SER A 117 -6.65 9.79 -7.04
C SER A 117 -6.63 10.05 -8.55
N VAL A 118 -5.45 10.33 -9.12
CA VAL A 118 -5.27 10.54 -10.56
C VAL A 118 -5.65 9.27 -11.34
N PHE A 119 -5.20 8.10 -10.90
CA PHE A 119 -5.49 6.83 -11.58
C PHE A 119 -6.99 6.52 -11.61
N ILE A 120 -7.69 6.72 -10.49
CA ILE A 120 -9.13 6.53 -10.39
C ILE A 120 -9.87 7.56 -11.26
N LEU A 121 -9.49 8.84 -11.24
CA LEU A 121 -10.08 9.87 -12.09
C LEU A 121 -9.87 9.59 -13.58
N CYS A 122 -8.66 9.16 -13.98
CA CYS A 122 -8.38 8.74 -15.35
C CYS A 122 -9.27 7.56 -15.77
N SER A 123 -9.48 6.59 -14.88
CA SER A 123 -10.35 5.43 -15.18
C SER A 123 -11.81 5.83 -15.41
N TYR A 124 -12.33 6.82 -14.66
CA TYR A 124 -13.63 7.43 -14.95
C TYR A 124 -13.65 8.11 -16.31
N GLY A 125 -12.63 8.91 -16.63
CA GLY A 125 -12.51 9.58 -17.93
C GLY A 125 -12.47 8.59 -19.10
N ILE A 126 -11.68 7.55 -18.99
CA ILE A 126 -11.56 6.50 -20.02
C ILE A 126 -12.92 5.78 -20.18
N GLN A 127 -13.55 5.39 -19.08
CA GLN A 127 -14.86 4.74 -19.15
C GLN A 127 -15.90 5.62 -19.84
N PHE A 128 -15.92 6.92 -19.52
CA PHE A 128 -16.85 7.88 -20.11
C PHE A 128 -16.60 8.08 -21.60
N ILE A 129 -15.34 8.32 -22.01
CA ILE A 129 -14.95 8.59 -23.41
C ILE A 129 -15.23 7.37 -24.29
N PHE A 130 -14.82 6.19 -23.86
CA PHE A 130 -14.94 4.95 -24.65
C PHE A 130 -16.28 4.21 -24.43
N LYS A 131 -17.18 4.75 -23.59
CA LYS A 131 -18.47 4.15 -23.27
C LYS A 131 -18.37 2.69 -22.84
N ILE A 132 -17.35 2.37 -22.05
CA ILE A 132 -17.11 1.01 -21.56
C ILE A 132 -18.26 0.61 -20.64
N LYS A 133 -18.95 -0.47 -20.99
CA LYS A 133 -20.08 -0.96 -20.19
C LYS A 133 -19.56 -1.69 -18.94
N PRO A 134 -20.18 -1.42 -17.78
CA PRO A 134 -19.94 -2.24 -16.59
C PRO A 134 -20.33 -3.70 -16.83
N PHE A 135 -19.69 -4.61 -16.12
CA PHE A 135 -19.98 -6.03 -16.17
C PHE A 135 -20.13 -6.60 -14.77
N SER A 136 -20.82 -7.70 -14.63
CA SER A 136 -20.95 -8.44 -13.39
C SER A 136 -20.55 -9.90 -13.59
N PHE A 137 -19.98 -10.50 -12.56
CA PHE A 137 -19.74 -11.94 -12.54
C PHE A 137 -20.99 -12.63 -12.01
N SER A 138 -21.30 -13.82 -12.54
CA SER A 138 -22.46 -14.61 -12.14
C SER A 138 -22.48 -15.02 -10.66
N PHE A 139 -21.33 -14.96 -9.99
CA PHE A 139 -21.16 -15.28 -8.57
C PHE A 139 -21.13 -14.05 -7.65
N SER A 140 -21.29 -12.84 -8.18
CA SER A 140 -21.20 -11.60 -7.42
C SER A 140 -22.26 -10.60 -7.90
N GLU A 141 -22.98 -10.01 -6.94
CA GLU A 141 -23.90 -8.90 -7.22
C GLU A 141 -23.17 -7.59 -7.52
N LEU A 142 -21.86 -7.54 -7.31
CA LEU A 142 -21.05 -6.35 -7.56
C LEU A 142 -20.92 -6.10 -9.04
N VAL A 143 -21.34 -4.92 -9.47
CA VAL A 143 -21.14 -4.44 -10.83
C VAL A 143 -19.74 -3.84 -10.94
N TRP A 144 -18.92 -4.47 -11.75
CA TRP A 144 -17.55 -4.05 -12.01
C TRP A 144 -17.53 -3.02 -13.13
N ASP A 145 -16.93 -1.88 -12.84
CA ASP A 145 -16.61 -0.86 -13.82
C ASP A 145 -15.11 -0.52 -13.74
N LEU A 146 -14.63 0.28 -14.67
CA LEU A 146 -13.21 0.61 -14.74
C LEU A 146 -12.70 1.34 -13.48
N PRO A 147 -13.45 2.30 -12.91
CA PRO A 147 -13.07 2.93 -11.63
C PRO A 147 -13.00 1.94 -10.47
N LEU A 148 -13.93 1.00 -10.36
CA LEU A 148 -13.91 -0.02 -9.32
C LEU A 148 -12.71 -0.96 -9.46
N ILE A 149 -12.33 -1.31 -10.70
CA ILE A 149 -11.11 -2.08 -10.97
C ILE A 149 -9.88 -1.29 -10.51
N ALA A 150 -9.84 0.01 -10.77
CA ALA A 150 -8.75 0.88 -10.30
C ALA A 150 -8.66 0.93 -8.77
N VAL A 151 -9.80 1.05 -8.09
CA VAL A 151 -9.89 1.00 -6.62
C VAL A 151 -9.42 -0.36 -6.10
N ALA A 152 -9.88 -1.46 -6.71
CA ALA A 152 -9.48 -2.81 -6.33
C ALA A 152 -7.97 -3.02 -6.49
N GLY A 153 -7.39 -2.55 -7.58
CA GLY A 153 -5.95 -2.58 -7.81
C GLY A 153 -5.18 -1.81 -6.74
N ALA A 154 -5.65 -0.61 -6.36
CA ALA A 154 -5.06 0.18 -5.30
C ALA A 154 -5.11 -0.55 -3.95
N ILE A 155 -6.24 -1.19 -3.61
CA ILE A 155 -6.36 -2.00 -2.38
C ILE A 155 -5.36 -3.15 -2.37
N VAL A 156 -5.20 -3.87 -3.49
CA VAL A 156 -4.21 -4.95 -3.60
C VAL A 156 -2.80 -4.44 -3.33
N ILE A 157 -2.44 -3.27 -3.88
CA ILE A 157 -1.13 -2.65 -3.66
C ILE A 157 -0.92 -2.31 -2.18
N GLU A 158 -1.92 -1.71 -1.52
CA GLU A 158 -1.81 -1.34 -0.11
C GLU A 158 -1.69 -2.57 0.80
N LEU A 159 -2.49 -3.60 0.57
CA LEU A 159 -2.39 -4.85 1.33
C LEU A 159 -1.06 -5.57 1.10
N TRP A 160 -0.55 -5.53 -0.14
CA TRP A 160 0.79 -6.05 -0.45
C TRP A 160 1.87 -5.30 0.34
N SER A 161 1.82 -3.98 0.32
CA SER A 161 2.76 -3.13 1.07
C SER A 161 2.72 -3.43 2.57
N ILE A 162 1.51 -3.53 3.17
CA ILE A 162 1.34 -3.84 4.59
C ILE A 162 1.95 -5.22 4.93
N LEU A 163 1.49 -6.26 4.22
CA LEU A 163 1.77 -7.65 4.60
C LEU A 163 3.17 -8.11 4.22
N LEU A 164 3.67 -7.69 3.08
CA LEU A 164 4.92 -8.22 2.54
C LEU A 164 6.11 -7.26 2.68
N GLU A 165 5.88 -5.95 2.67
CA GLU A 165 6.94 -4.97 2.83
C GLU A 165 7.07 -4.53 4.29
N ASN A 166 6.02 -3.94 4.87
CA ASN A 166 6.09 -3.32 6.18
C ASN A 166 6.28 -4.36 7.29
N PHE A 167 5.53 -5.46 7.29
CA PHE A 167 5.69 -6.52 8.28
C PHE A 167 7.06 -7.18 8.19
N LYS A 168 7.59 -7.41 6.97
CA LYS A 168 8.93 -7.93 6.80
C LYS A 168 10.01 -6.98 7.37
N ARG A 169 9.87 -5.68 7.16
CA ARG A 169 10.77 -4.66 7.74
C ARG A 169 10.68 -4.62 9.27
N MET A 170 9.50 -4.86 9.84
CA MET A 170 9.33 -5.02 11.29
C MET A 170 9.95 -6.32 11.84
N GLY A 171 10.29 -7.28 10.97
CA GLY A 171 10.88 -8.57 11.35
C GLY A 171 9.91 -9.75 11.24
N PHE A 172 8.67 -9.53 10.79
CA PHE A 172 7.66 -10.57 10.58
C PHE A 172 7.64 -11.00 9.12
N ASP A 173 8.22 -12.15 8.80
CA ASP A 173 8.14 -12.73 7.45
C ASP A 173 6.91 -13.64 7.34
N ILE A 174 5.77 -13.03 6.96
CA ILE A 174 4.48 -13.73 6.87
C ILE A 174 4.56 -14.90 5.86
N ILE A 175 5.36 -14.77 4.82
CA ILE A 175 5.51 -15.84 3.82
C ILE A 175 6.19 -17.05 4.45
N LYS A 176 7.24 -16.86 5.26
CA LYS A 176 7.91 -17.95 5.97
C LYS A 176 6.98 -18.60 6.98
N ILE A 177 6.25 -17.78 7.73
CA ILE A 177 5.27 -18.26 8.72
C ILE A 177 4.17 -19.08 8.02
N GLY A 178 3.60 -18.57 6.91
CA GLY A 178 2.52 -19.23 6.18
C GLY A 178 2.94 -20.51 5.47
N LEU A 179 4.21 -20.64 5.09
CA LEU A 179 4.76 -21.85 4.46
C LEU A 179 5.33 -22.86 5.48
N GLY A 180 5.22 -22.60 6.79
CA GLY A 180 5.73 -23.49 7.84
C GLY A 180 7.26 -23.66 7.82
N MET A 181 7.98 -22.72 7.22
CA MET A 181 9.45 -22.70 7.21
C MET A 181 9.94 -21.90 8.43
N PHE A 182 10.11 -22.59 9.55
CA PHE A 182 10.76 -22.08 10.75
C PHE A 182 12.25 -22.43 10.75
#